data_c2ec43af854e5747b24fdffd1ac3b720
#
_entry.id   c2ec43af854e5747b24fdffd1ac3b720
#
_cell.length_a   1.000
_cell.length_b   1.000
_cell.length_c   1.000
_cell.angle_alpha   90.00
_cell.angle_beta   90.00
_cell.angle_gamma   90.00
#
_symmetry.space_group_name_H-M   'P 1'
#
loop_
_entity.id
_entity.type
_entity.pdbx_description
1 polymer ?
#
loop_
_entity_poly.entity_id
_entity_poly.type
_entity_poly.pdbx_seq_one_letter_code
_entity_poly.pdbx_strand_id
1 'polypeptide(L)'
;MTLILLTGAPASGKSSIADALSEKLKIDKISKDEFKIKLFERYGFQNHTEKKKLSLQGEEKMYHAIAEHLQNGKSLIVDNNFKSFDTIRQLRANAPTCKVICVELMAEPSILAERYNDRIQMKNRHPALYTLDVFPITPKSHFHPILKPEDVIKIQQDVTEAVYGDAVLKIPTNQIEQNFDLIIKRLMEFICAEMESDKK
;
A
#
# COMPACT_ATOMS: atom_id res chain seq x y z
N MET A 1 -15.21 -3.35 14.41
CA MET A 1 -13.87 -2.90 13.97
C MET A 1 -13.74 -3.06 12.46
N THR A 2 -12.91 -2.23 11.84
CA THR A 2 -12.82 -2.17 10.38
C THR A 2 -11.37 -2.23 9.92
N LEU A 3 -11.06 -3.07 8.94
CA LEU A 3 -9.78 -3.12 8.26
C LEU A 3 -9.94 -2.45 6.88
N ILE A 4 -9.30 -1.30 6.70
CA ILE A 4 -9.34 -0.52 5.46
C ILE A 4 -8.08 -0.84 4.66
N LEU A 5 -8.22 -1.48 3.52
CA LEU A 5 -7.13 -1.88 2.64
C LEU A 5 -7.03 -0.91 1.47
N LEU A 6 -5.91 -0.23 1.33
CA LEU A 6 -5.59 0.57 0.15
C LEU A 6 -4.71 -0.25 -0.77
N THR A 7 -5.20 -0.55 -1.97
CA THR A 7 -4.49 -1.30 -3.00
C THR A 7 -4.38 -0.51 -4.30
N GLY A 8 -3.54 -0.97 -5.20
CA GLY A 8 -3.28 -0.31 -6.49
C GLY A 8 -1.81 -0.41 -6.90
N ALA A 9 -1.52 -0.13 -8.14
CA ALA A 9 -0.15 -0.15 -8.67
C ALA A 9 0.77 0.88 -7.96
N PRO A 10 2.09 0.73 -8.07
CA PRO A 10 3.03 1.78 -7.62
C PRO A 10 2.65 3.15 -8.21
N ALA A 11 2.87 4.20 -7.43
CA ALA A 11 2.56 5.59 -7.79
C ALA A 11 1.07 5.95 -7.97
N SER A 12 0.12 5.08 -7.56
CA SER A 12 -1.32 5.37 -7.61
C SER A 12 -1.82 6.32 -6.51
N GLY A 13 -0.97 6.80 -5.60
CA GLY A 13 -1.36 7.74 -4.54
C GLY A 13 -1.75 7.11 -3.20
N LYS A 14 -1.59 5.79 -3.02
CA LYS A 14 -1.98 5.06 -1.79
C LYS A 14 -1.49 5.71 -0.50
N SER A 15 -0.20 6.01 -0.42
CA SER A 15 0.40 6.52 0.83
C SER A 15 -0.16 7.89 1.21
N SER A 16 -0.32 8.81 0.25
CA SER A 16 -0.91 10.13 0.49
C SER A 16 -2.37 10.03 0.94
N ILE A 17 -3.13 9.12 0.34
CA ILE A 17 -4.52 8.84 0.74
C ILE A 17 -4.58 8.17 2.12
N ALA A 18 -3.67 7.22 2.41
CA ALA A 18 -3.58 6.58 3.71
C ALA A 18 -3.31 7.59 4.82
N ASP A 19 -2.39 8.54 4.59
CA ASP A 19 -2.06 9.60 5.53
C ASP A 19 -3.28 10.48 5.82
N ALA A 20 -3.95 10.96 4.78
CA ALA A 20 -5.13 11.81 4.91
C ALA A 20 -6.31 11.09 5.60
N LEU A 21 -6.57 9.83 5.25
CA LEU A 21 -7.61 9.03 5.91
C LEU A 21 -7.29 8.75 7.37
N SER A 22 -6.04 8.41 7.69
CA SER A 22 -5.60 8.17 9.07
C SER A 22 -5.80 9.41 9.93
N GLU A 23 -5.42 10.58 9.42
CA GLU A 23 -5.61 11.85 10.11
C GLU A 23 -7.09 12.19 10.34
N LYS A 24 -7.94 12.04 9.32
CA LYS A 24 -9.36 12.41 9.38
C LYS A 24 -10.20 11.41 10.18
N LEU A 25 -9.96 10.12 10.04
CA LEU A 25 -10.69 9.05 10.73
C LEU A 25 -10.17 8.80 12.15
N LYS A 26 -8.97 9.28 12.49
CA LYS A 26 -8.25 8.95 13.73
C LYS A 26 -8.03 7.44 13.89
N ILE A 27 -7.75 6.76 12.79
CA ILE A 27 -7.45 5.34 12.72
C ILE A 27 -5.95 5.17 12.38
N ASP A 28 -5.28 4.29 13.13
CA ASP A 28 -3.88 3.98 12.89
C ASP A 28 -3.67 3.47 11.46
N LYS A 29 -2.54 3.82 10.87
CA LYS A 29 -2.14 3.28 9.57
C LYS A 29 -0.83 2.53 9.67
N ILE A 30 -0.66 1.53 8.81
CA ILE A 30 0.61 0.84 8.57
C ILE A 30 0.87 0.71 7.07
N SER A 31 2.13 0.69 6.70
CA SER A 31 2.57 0.51 5.33
C SER A 31 3.63 -0.60 5.26
N LYS A 32 3.56 -1.44 4.24
CA LYS A 32 4.59 -2.46 3.97
C LYS A 32 5.98 -1.83 3.85
N ASP A 33 6.07 -0.67 3.23
CA ASP A 33 7.36 0.00 3.02
C ASP A 33 7.99 0.45 4.34
N GLU A 34 7.21 0.85 5.36
CA GLU A 34 7.72 1.18 6.68
C GLU A 34 8.42 0.00 7.36
N PHE A 35 7.83 -1.19 7.28
CA PHE A 35 8.45 -2.41 7.83
C PHE A 35 9.71 -2.82 7.06
N LYS A 36 9.71 -2.66 5.74
CA LYS A 36 10.88 -2.92 4.91
C LYS A 36 12.03 -1.95 5.23
N ILE A 37 11.73 -0.65 5.33
CA ILE A 37 12.73 0.37 5.64
C ILE A 37 13.44 0.06 6.95
N LYS A 38 12.69 -0.24 8.02
CA LYS A 38 13.27 -0.62 9.33
C LYS A 38 14.24 -1.80 9.22
N LEU A 39 13.93 -2.79 8.38
CA LEU A 39 14.84 -3.93 8.16
C LEU A 39 16.03 -3.57 7.30
N PHE A 40 15.84 -2.75 6.26
CA PHE A 40 16.90 -2.28 5.39
C PHE A 40 17.92 -1.41 6.16
N GLU A 41 17.44 -0.51 7.01
CA GLU A 41 18.31 0.32 7.87
C GLU A 41 19.10 -0.51 8.87
N ARG A 42 18.45 -1.55 9.45
CA ARG A 42 19.10 -2.39 10.46
C ARG A 42 20.15 -3.34 9.89
N TYR A 43 19.90 -3.91 8.72
CA TYR A 43 20.73 -5.01 8.20
C TYR A 43 21.50 -4.64 6.92
N GLY A 44 21.05 -3.64 6.17
CA GLY A 44 21.55 -3.41 4.82
C GLY A 44 21.27 -4.59 3.89
N PHE A 45 21.76 -4.50 2.66
CA PHE A 45 21.77 -5.62 1.70
C PHE A 45 22.84 -5.37 0.62
N GLN A 46 23.42 -6.45 0.10
CA GLN A 46 24.53 -6.40 -0.86
C GLN A 46 24.14 -6.98 -2.24
N ASN A 47 22.92 -7.48 -2.39
CA ASN A 47 22.39 -8.01 -3.65
C ASN A 47 20.85 -8.06 -3.61
N HIS A 48 20.26 -8.27 -4.80
CA HIS A 48 18.81 -8.35 -4.94
C HIS A 48 18.16 -9.49 -4.12
N THR A 49 18.86 -10.60 -3.94
CA THR A 49 18.34 -11.76 -3.15
C THR A 49 18.18 -11.39 -1.69
N GLU A 50 19.17 -10.72 -1.10
CA GLU A 50 19.10 -10.23 0.27
C GLU A 50 18.00 -9.18 0.44
N LYS A 51 17.92 -8.21 -0.49
CA LYS A 51 16.83 -7.22 -0.51
C LYS A 51 15.46 -7.89 -0.55
N LYS A 52 15.29 -8.91 -1.41
CA LYS A 52 14.02 -9.66 -1.52
C LYS A 52 13.69 -10.38 -0.22
N LYS A 53 14.67 -11.04 0.42
CA LYS A 53 14.49 -11.71 1.71
C LYS A 53 14.01 -10.74 2.79
N LEU A 54 14.67 -9.59 2.94
CA LEU A 54 14.26 -8.57 3.91
C LEU A 54 12.89 -7.97 3.58
N SER A 55 12.57 -7.82 2.29
CA SER A 55 11.24 -7.35 1.85
C SER A 55 10.11 -8.32 2.25
N LEU A 56 10.35 -9.63 2.13
CA LEU A 56 9.41 -10.66 2.56
C LEU A 56 9.25 -10.67 4.09
N GLN A 57 10.33 -10.55 4.84
CA GLN A 57 10.28 -10.41 6.30
C GLN A 57 9.53 -9.13 6.74
N GLY A 58 9.69 -8.03 5.99
CA GLY A 58 8.93 -6.80 6.24
C GLY A 58 7.43 -7.00 6.01
N GLU A 59 7.06 -7.72 4.99
CA GLU A 59 5.66 -8.07 4.71
C GLU A 59 5.06 -8.97 5.81
N GLU A 60 5.80 -9.97 6.24
CA GLU A 60 5.40 -10.84 7.36
C GLU A 60 5.17 -10.04 8.64
N LYS A 61 6.09 -9.14 9.00
CA LYS A 61 5.92 -8.24 10.15
C LYS A 61 4.70 -7.32 10.02
N MET A 62 4.40 -6.84 8.83
CA MET A 62 3.17 -6.07 8.57
C MET A 62 1.94 -6.93 8.86
N TYR A 63 1.88 -8.18 8.40
CA TYR A 63 0.75 -9.06 8.67
C TYR A 63 0.61 -9.40 10.17
N HIS A 64 1.71 -9.57 10.91
CA HIS A 64 1.67 -9.70 12.37
C HIS A 64 1.08 -8.47 13.05
N ALA A 65 1.48 -7.27 12.60
CA ALA A 65 0.91 -6.03 13.13
C ALA A 65 -0.60 -5.90 12.84
N ILE A 66 -1.06 -6.33 11.66
CA ILE A 66 -2.50 -6.40 11.36
C ILE A 66 -3.20 -7.34 12.33
N ALA A 67 -2.67 -8.54 12.53
CA ALA A 67 -3.24 -9.51 13.46
C ALA A 67 -3.38 -8.95 14.89
N GLU A 68 -2.34 -8.27 15.37
CA GLU A 68 -2.32 -7.64 16.70
C GLU A 68 -3.40 -6.55 16.83
N HIS A 69 -3.57 -5.68 15.82
CA HIS A 69 -4.62 -4.68 15.81
C HIS A 69 -6.01 -5.32 15.86
N LEU A 70 -6.24 -6.37 15.05
CA LEU A 70 -7.53 -7.07 15.04
C LEU A 70 -7.82 -7.78 16.38
N GLN A 71 -6.83 -8.42 16.98
CA GLN A 71 -6.97 -9.04 18.31
C GLN A 71 -7.32 -8.01 19.41
N ASN A 72 -6.82 -6.79 19.29
CA ASN A 72 -7.12 -5.69 20.21
C ASN A 72 -8.42 -4.95 19.87
N GLY A 73 -9.22 -5.42 18.91
CA GLY A 73 -10.48 -4.79 18.50
C GLY A 73 -10.30 -3.43 17.82
N LYS A 74 -9.10 -3.10 17.34
CA LYS A 74 -8.78 -1.80 16.75
C LYS A 74 -8.95 -1.82 15.24
N SER A 75 -9.55 -0.76 14.70
CA SER A 75 -9.57 -0.52 13.25
C SER A 75 -8.19 -0.11 12.75
N LEU A 76 -7.89 -0.42 11.48
CA LEU A 76 -6.59 -0.18 10.89
C LEU A 76 -6.69 0.17 9.42
N ILE A 77 -5.84 1.09 8.94
CA ILE A 77 -5.62 1.37 7.53
C ILE A 77 -4.31 0.70 7.09
N VAL A 78 -4.33 -0.05 5.99
CA VAL A 78 -3.16 -0.75 5.45
C VAL A 78 -2.85 -0.26 4.05
N ASP A 79 -1.68 0.36 3.87
CA ASP A 79 -1.11 0.75 2.58
C ASP A 79 -0.20 -0.36 2.04
N ASN A 80 -0.70 -1.11 1.06
CA ASN A 80 0.09 -2.14 0.37
C ASN A 80 -0.43 -2.36 -1.06
N ASN A 81 0.45 -2.75 -1.97
CA ASN A 81 0.09 -3.29 -3.27
C ASN A 81 -0.10 -4.81 -3.15
N PHE A 82 -1.22 -5.23 -2.64
CA PHE A 82 -1.52 -6.65 -2.42
C PHE A 82 -1.44 -7.44 -3.74
N LYS A 83 -0.61 -8.47 -3.77
CA LYS A 83 -0.54 -9.45 -4.86
C LYS A 83 -1.46 -10.65 -4.63
N SER A 84 -1.80 -10.90 -3.36
CA SER A 84 -2.79 -11.88 -2.90
C SER A 84 -3.43 -11.36 -1.63
N PHE A 85 -4.68 -11.72 -1.41
CA PHE A 85 -5.44 -11.44 -0.18
C PHE A 85 -5.60 -12.67 0.71
N ASP A 86 -4.90 -13.76 0.43
CA ASP A 86 -5.06 -15.01 1.19
C ASP A 86 -4.71 -14.84 2.67
N THR A 87 -3.63 -14.13 2.99
CA THR A 87 -3.28 -13.82 4.38
C THR A 87 -4.34 -12.94 5.04
N ILE A 88 -4.90 -11.96 4.34
CA ILE A 88 -6.00 -11.13 4.86
C ILE A 88 -7.25 -11.99 5.12
N ARG A 89 -7.58 -12.93 4.23
CA ARG A 89 -8.70 -13.88 4.43
C ARG A 89 -8.50 -14.73 5.68
N GLN A 90 -7.27 -15.23 5.90
CA GLN A 90 -6.92 -16.01 7.10
C GLN A 90 -7.02 -15.16 8.37
N LEU A 91 -6.50 -13.93 8.35
CA LEU A 91 -6.58 -13.00 9.48
C LEU A 91 -8.04 -12.67 9.82
N ARG A 92 -8.87 -12.42 8.81
CA ARG A 92 -10.29 -12.19 8.99
C ARG A 92 -11.03 -13.41 9.56
N ALA A 93 -10.68 -14.63 9.14
CA ALA A 93 -11.27 -15.85 9.70
C ALA A 93 -11.08 -15.95 11.21
N ASN A 94 -9.98 -15.42 11.74
CA ASN A 94 -9.69 -15.32 13.17
C ASN A 94 -10.33 -14.09 13.85
N ALA A 95 -10.93 -13.18 13.09
CA ALA A 95 -11.62 -12.00 13.56
C ALA A 95 -12.95 -11.80 12.79
N PRO A 96 -13.94 -12.68 12.98
CA PRO A 96 -15.14 -12.77 12.12
C PRO A 96 -16.02 -11.50 12.16
N THR A 97 -15.93 -10.71 13.21
CA THR A 97 -16.62 -9.40 13.33
C THR A 97 -15.88 -8.24 12.66
N CYS A 98 -14.71 -8.52 12.05
CA CYS A 98 -13.97 -7.51 11.33
C CYS A 98 -14.59 -7.28 9.95
N LYS A 99 -15.00 -6.04 9.70
CA LYS A 99 -15.38 -5.61 8.34
C LYS A 99 -14.14 -5.25 7.54
N VAL A 100 -14.05 -5.76 6.35
CA VAL A 100 -12.96 -5.44 5.42
C VAL A 100 -13.47 -4.52 4.32
N ILE A 101 -12.93 -3.30 4.26
CA ILE A 101 -13.21 -2.32 3.20
C ILE A 101 -11.96 -2.25 2.30
N CYS A 102 -12.12 -2.49 1.02
CA CYS A 102 -11.03 -2.41 0.06
C CYS A 102 -11.21 -1.20 -0.86
N VAL A 103 -10.20 -0.34 -0.92
CA VAL A 103 -10.12 0.78 -1.84
C VAL A 103 -9.05 0.50 -2.88
N GLU A 104 -9.46 0.32 -4.13
CA GLU A 104 -8.55 0.15 -5.26
C GLU A 104 -8.31 1.49 -5.96
N LEU A 105 -7.06 1.94 -5.97
CA LEU A 105 -6.64 3.17 -6.63
C LEU A 105 -6.11 2.87 -8.03
N MET A 106 -6.76 3.45 -9.02
CA MET A 106 -6.52 3.16 -10.43
C MET A 106 -6.10 4.44 -11.17
N ALA A 107 -5.10 4.33 -12.03
CA ALA A 107 -4.78 5.37 -13.00
C ALA A 107 -4.29 4.76 -14.30
N GLU A 108 -4.28 5.56 -15.36
CA GLU A 108 -3.75 5.13 -16.65
C GLU A 108 -2.29 4.71 -16.53
N PRO A 109 -1.87 3.65 -17.23
CA PRO A 109 -0.50 3.13 -17.16
C PRO A 109 0.57 4.18 -17.48
N SER A 110 0.31 5.07 -18.42
CA SER A 110 1.21 6.18 -18.78
C SER A 110 1.43 7.14 -17.62
N ILE A 111 0.35 7.53 -16.93
CA ILE A 111 0.39 8.43 -15.76
C ILE A 111 1.13 7.77 -14.59
N LEU A 112 0.87 6.49 -14.33
CA LEU A 112 1.57 5.76 -13.27
C LEU A 112 3.07 5.60 -13.57
N ALA A 113 3.43 5.34 -14.82
CA ALA A 113 4.83 5.26 -15.24
C ALA A 113 5.53 6.61 -15.07
N GLU A 114 4.92 7.70 -15.50
CA GLU A 114 5.43 9.06 -15.32
C GLU A 114 5.68 9.37 -13.83
N ARG A 115 4.65 9.24 -12.98
CA ARG A 115 4.75 9.49 -11.54
C ARG A 115 5.78 8.61 -10.83
N TYR A 116 5.89 7.35 -11.25
CA TYR A 116 6.90 6.44 -10.71
C TYR A 116 8.31 6.91 -11.06
N ASN A 117 8.53 7.29 -12.32
CA ASN A 117 9.82 7.75 -12.83
C ASN A 117 10.24 9.08 -12.18
N ASP A 118 9.33 10.04 -12.07
CA ASP A 118 9.56 11.30 -11.38
C ASP A 118 9.94 11.08 -9.93
N ARG A 119 9.26 10.17 -9.24
CA ARG A 119 9.56 9.81 -7.85
C ARG A 119 10.97 9.24 -7.69
N ILE A 120 11.45 8.44 -8.65
CA ILE A 120 12.83 7.93 -8.64
C ILE A 120 13.82 9.07 -8.89
N GLN A 121 13.55 9.95 -9.84
CA GLN A 121 14.43 11.08 -10.17
C GLN A 121 14.53 12.10 -9.03
N MET A 122 13.42 12.44 -8.41
CA MET A 122 13.36 13.39 -7.30
C MET A 122 13.94 12.86 -5.99
N LYS A 123 14.19 11.54 -5.88
CA LYS A 123 14.72 10.87 -4.68
C LYS A 123 13.98 11.25 -3.39
N ASN A 124 12.68 11.46 -3.48
CA ASN A 124 11.83 11.93 -2.38
C ASN A 124 11.33 10.81 -1.43
N ARG A 125 11.88 9.61 -1.55
CA ARG A 125 11.61 8.45 -0.69
C ARG A 125 12.89 7.94 -0.05
N HIS A 126 12.74 7.01 0.89
CA HIS A 126 13.89 6.36 1.53
C HIS A 126 14.81 5.69 0.50
N PRO A 127 16.13 5.90 0.56
CA PRO A 127 17.08 5.42 -0.46
C PRO A 127 17.02 3.92 -0.73
N ALA A 128 16.84 3.09 0.28
CA ALA A 128 16.71 1.64 0.13
C ALA A 128 15.54 1.19 -0.76
N LEU A 129 14.56 2.07 -1.00
CA LEU A 129 13.42 1.79 -1.89
C LEU A 129 13.76 2.03 -3.38
N TYR A 130 14.80 2.81 -3.68
CA TYR A 130 15.22 3.06 -5.07
C TYR A 130 16.31 2.11 -5.54
N THR A 131 17.20 1.67 -4.62
CA THR A 131 18.28 0.77 -4.97
C THR A 131 17.73 -0.60 -5.32
N LEU A 132 18.33 -1.21 -6.36
CA LEU A 132 17.97 -2.56 -6.78
C LEU A 132 18.66 -3.63 -5.92
N ASP A 133 19.92 -3.41 -5.56
CA ASP A 133 20.82 -4.46 -5.10
C ASP A 133 21.69 -4.10 -3.89
N VAL A 134 22.03 -2.85 -3.64
CA VAL A 134 22.96 -2.47 -2.55
C VAL A 134 22.42 -1.33 -1.70
N PHE A 135 22.41 -1.52 -0.38
CA PHE A 135 22.12 -0.49 0.62
C PHE A 135 22.92 -0.79 1.91
N PRO A 136 23.58 0.19 2.55
CA PRO A 136 23.61 1.62 2.20
C PRO A 136 24.17 1.90 0.80
N ILE A 137 23.77 3.05 0.22
CA ILE A 137 24.17 3.43 -1.14
C ILE A 137 25.68 3.59 -1.23
N THR A 138 26.27 2.98 -2.26
CA THR A 138 27.67 3.05 -2.64
C THR A 138 27.79 3.41 -4.12
N PRO A 139 28.98 3.74 -4.63
CA PRO A 139 29.21 3.93 -6.06
C PRO A 139 28.85 2.70 -6.93
N LYS A 140 28.75 1.51 -6.33
CA LYS A 140 28.39 0.26 -7.01
C LYS A 140 26.89 -0.04 -6.96
N SER A 141 26.06 0.78 -6.30
CA SER A 141 24.63 0.56 -6.19
C SER A 141 23.95 0.80 -7.53
N HIS A 142 23.11 -0.13 -7.94
CA HIS A 142 22.20 0.05 -9.08
C HIS A 142 20.83 0.50 -8.58
N PHE A 143 20.12 1.23 -9.43
CA PHE A 143 18.81 1.78 -9.13
C PHE A 143 17.74 1.07 -9.95
N HIS A 144 16.49 1.11 -9.47
CA HIS A 144 15.37 0.58 -10.25
C HIS A 144 15.29 1.27 -11.62
N PRO A 145 15.05 0.49 -12.69
CA PRO A 145 14.91 1.05 -14.02
C PRO A 145 13.67 1.95 -14.12
N ILE A 146 13.68 2.80 -15.12
CA ILE A 146 12.50 3.55 -15.54
C ILE A 146 11.42 2.56 -15.98
N LEU A 147 10.20 2.76 -15.51
CA LEU A 147 9.03 1.97 -15.92
C LEU A 147 8.44 2.54 -17.22
N LYS A 148 8.07 1.64 -18.12
CA LYS A 148 7.26 1.95 -19.29
C LYS A 148 5.78 1.64 -19.00
N PRO A 149 4.83 2.24 -19.74
CA PRO A 149 3.41 1.93 -19.56
C PRO A 149 3.09 0.42 -19.65
N GLU A 150 3.78 -0.32 -20.52
CA GLU A 150 3.59 -1.77 -20.69
C GLU A 150 3.97 -2.56 -19.43
N ASP A 151 4.99 -2.11 -18.68
CA ASP A 151 5.40 -2.72 -17.43
C ASP A 151 4.33 -2.49 -16.36
N VAL A 152 3.74 -1.28 -16.36
CA VAL A 152 2.66 -0.91 -15.42
C VAL A 152 1.40 -1.71 -15.68
N ILE A 153 1.03 -1.99 -16.93
CA ILE A 153 -0.13 -2.82 -17.27
C ILE A 153 -0.04 -4.19 -16.60
N LYS A 154 1.12 -4.84 -16.68
CA LYS A 154 1.34 -6.14 -16.03
C LYS A 154 1.17 -6.06 -14.52
N ILE A 155 1.73 -5.01 -13.91
CA ILE A 155 1.61 -4.79 -12.46
C ILE A 155 0.15 -4.53 -12.05
N GLN A 156 -0.61 -3.77 -12.85
CA GLN A 156 -2.03 -3.51 -12.58
C GLN A 156 -2.88 -4.77 -12.67
N GLN A 157 -2.63 -5.62 -13.66
CA GLN A 157 -3.33 -6.91 -13.79
C GLN A 157 -3.18 -7.76 -12.53
N ASP A 158 -1.94 -7.91 -12.03
CA ASP A 158 -1.66 -8.66 -10.80
C ASP A 158 -2.44 -8.12 -9.57
N VAL A 159 -2.67 -6.80 -9.51
CA VAL A 159 -3.35 -6.15 -8.39
C VAL A 159 -4.88 -6.26 -8.53
N THR A 160 -5.42 -6.00 -9.72
CA THR A 160 -6.88 -5.91 -9.95
C THR A 160 -7.58 -7.26 -9.83
N GLU A 161 -6.93 -8.36 -10.22
CA GLU A 161 -7.48 -9.71 -10.11
C GLU A 161 -7.63 -10.20 -8.67
N ALA A 162 -6.95 -9.54 -7.73
CA ALA A 162 -6.88 -9.99 -6.33
C ALA A 162 -7.73 -9.19 -5.34
N VAL A 163 -8.56 -8.24 -5.79
CA VAL A 163 -9.34 -7.36 -4.88
C VAL A 163 -10.29 -8.17 -3.98
N TYR A 164 -10.25 -7.88 -2.67
CA TYR A 164 -11.02 -8.59 -1.65
C TYR A 164 -11.52 -7.62 -0.56
N GLY A 165 -12.81 -7.71 -0.21
CA GLY A 165 -13.42 -6.96 0.88
C GLY A 165 -14.93 -7.21 0.95
N ASP A 166 -15.55 -6.87 2.09
CA ASP A 166 -17.00 -6.86 2.27
C ASP A 166 -17.62 -5.70 1.48
N ALA A 167 -16.85 -4.60 1.36
CA ALA A 167 -17.16 -3.47 0.50
C ALA A 167 -15.92 -3.11 -0.31
N VAL A 168 -16.12 -2.82 -1.60
CA VAL A 168 -15.04 -2.46 -2.52
C VAL A 168 -15.37 -1.16 -3.23
N LEU A 169 -14.44 -0.21 -3.21
CA LEU A 169 -14.54 1.04 -3.96
C LEU A 169 -13.34 1.20 -4.88
N LYS A 170 -13.60 1.45 -6.16
CA LYS A 170 -12.57 1.79 -7.16
C LYS A 170 -12.53 3.30 -7.36
N ILE A 171 -11.35 3.88 -7.20
CA ILE A 171 -11.12 5.32 -7.30
C ILE A 171 -10.14 5.64 -8.44
N PRO A 172 -10.56 6.38 -9.46
CA PRO A 172 -9.65 6.89 -10.46
C PRO A 172 -8.77 8.00 -9.85
N THR A 173 -7.46 7.91 -10.07
CA THR A 173 -6.46 8.84 -9.54
C THR A 173 -5.64 9.53 -10.64
N ASN A 174 -6.15 9.57 -11.88
CA ASN A 174 -5.45 10.22 -13.01
C ASN A 174 -5.08 11.67 -12.69
N GLN A 175 -5.96 12.40 -12.02
CA GLN A 175 -5.79 13.79 -11.65
C GLN A 175 -5.77 13.96 -10.12
N ILE A 176 -5.02 13.10 -9.41
CA ILE A 176 -5.06 13.08 -7.94
C ILE A 176 -4.59 14.41 -7.34
N GLU A 177 -3.60 15.07 -7.94
CA GLU A 177 -3.04 16.33 -7.44
C GLU A 177 -4.08 17.46 -7.48
N GLN A 178 -4.96 17.46 -8.46
CA GLN A 178 -5.99 18.49 -8.68
C GLN A 178 -7.27 18.19 -7.90
N ASN A 179 -7.57 16.90 -7.67
CA ASN A 179 -8.83 16.43 -7.09
C ASN A 179 -8.66 15.76 -5.72
N PHE A 180 -7.53 15.97 -5.04
CA PHE A 180 -7.19 15.25 -3.81
C PHE A 180 -8.29 15.38 -2.76
N ASP A 181 -8.74 16.59 -2.45
CA ASP A 181 -9.77 16.81 -1.43
C ASP A 181 -11.11 16.19 -1.80
N LEU A 182 -11.49 16.22 -3.09
CA LEU A 182 -12.71 15.58 -3.57
C LEU A 182 -12.63 14.04 -3.44
N ILE A 183 -11.47 13.46 -3.77
CA ILE A 183 -11.22 12.03 -3.60
C ILE A 183 -11.31 11.65 -2.12
N ILE A 184 -10.65 12.41 -1.24
CA ILE A 184 -10.71 12.16 0.21
C ILE A 184 -12.14 12.29 0.74
N LYS A 185 -12.89 13.32 0.34
CA LYS A 185 -14.29 13.48 0.72
C LYS A 185 -15.12 12.26 0.32
N ARG A 186 -15.03 11.81 -0.93
CA ARG A 186 -15.74 10.62 -1.43
C ARG A 186 -15.36 9.36 -0.68
N LEU A 187 -14.08 9.19 -0.36
CA LEU A 187 -13.60 8.05 0.42
C LEU A 187 -14.14 8.07 1.85
N MET A 188 -14.14 9.24 2.50
CA MET A 188 -14.70 9.42 3.84
C MET A 188 -16.18 9.07 3.88
N GLU A 189 -16.98 9.60 2.93
CA GLU A 189 -18.41 9.30 2.82
C GLU A 189 -18.67 7.80 2.69
N PHE A 190 -17.94 7.12 1.80
CA PHE A 190 -18.05 5.69 1.60
C PHE A 190 -17.64 4.89 2.84
N ILE A 191 -16.46 5.17 3.39
CA ILE A 191 -15.91 4.42 4.53
C ILE A 191 -16.80 4.60 5.76
N CYS A 192 -17.25 5.83 6.06
CA CYS A 192 -18.13 6.09 7.19
C CYS A 192 -19.49 5.37 7.04
N ALA A 193 -20.10 5.41 5.87
CA ALA A 193 -21.34 4.70 5.60
C ALA A 193 -21.18 3.19 5.83
N GLU A 194 -20.09 2.61 5.36
CA GLU A 194 -19.80 1.20 5.54
C GLU A 194 -19.52 0.83 7.00
N MET A 195 -18.84 1.71 7.75
CA MET A 195 -18.59 1.49 9.20
C MET A 195 -19.86 1.60 10.05
N GLU A 196 -20.84 2.36 9.62
CA GLU A 196 -22.11 2.54 10.32
C GLU A 196 -23.12 1.41 10.02
N SER A 197 -23.07 0.80 8.88
CA SER A 197 -23.98 -0.28 8.48
C SER A 197 -23.92 -1.50 9.41
N ASP A 198 -22.81 -1.70 10.13
CA ASP A 198 -22.61 -2.80 11.09
C ASP A 198 -23.21 -2.52 12.48
N LYS A 199 -23.76 -1.32 12.71
CA LYS A 199 -24.36 -0.96 14.02
C LYS A 199 -25.87 -1.19 14.10
N LYS A 200 -26.48 -1.63 12.99
CA LYS A 200 -27.88 -2.00 12.89
C LYS A 200 -28.04 -3.51 12.90
#